data_4eb661643382925be4323a9a6486e1a2
#
_entry.id   4eb661643382925be4323a9a6486e1a2
#
_cell.length_a   1.000
_cell.length_b   1.000
_cell.length_c   1.000
_cell.angle_alpha   90.00
_cell.angle_beta   90.00
_cell.angle_gamma   90.00
#
_symmetry.space_group_name_H-M   'P 1'
#
loop_
_entity.id
_entity.type
_entity.pdbx_description
1 polymer ?
#
loop_
_entity_poly.entity_id
_entity_poly.type
_entity_poly.pdbx_seq_one_letter_code
_entity_poly.pdbx_strand_id
1 'polypeptide(L)'
;MLKLFNIMKSKEQKLFPQHRKILEQLGENIKLARKRRKLTTTQVAERADINRTTLYHIELGKPSVSIGAYFNVLRVLNLHEDFLKLAADDIFGRKLQDMDL
;
A
#
# COMPACT_ATOMS: atom_id res chain seq x y z
N MET A 1 -5.38 14.03 -27.69
CA MET A 1 -4.61 12.84 -27.31
C MET A 1 -3.80 13.07 -26.05
N LEU A 2 -2.94 14.09 -26.02
CA LEU A 2 -2.12 14.38 -24.84
C LEU A 2 -2.97 14.72 -23.61
N LYS A 3 -4.04 15.47 -23.77
CA LYS A 3 -4.94 15.82 -22.67
C LYS A 3 -5.63 14.58 -22.09
N LEU A 4 -6.06 13.67 -22.95
CA LEU A 4 -6.69 12.44 -22.52
C LEU A 4 -5.71 11.57 -21.74
N PHE A 5 -4.48 11.49 -22.22
CA PHE A 5 -3.41 10.76 -21.54
C PHE A 5 -3.15 11.35 -20.16
N ASN A 6 -3.10 12.70 -20.06
CA ASN A 6 -2.88 13.38 -18.78
C ASN A 6 -4.04 13.14 -17.79
N ILE A 7 -5.28 13.07 -18.29
CA ILE A 7 -6.44 12.80 -17.46
C ILE A 7 -6.35 11.39 -16.86
N MET A 8 -5.83 10.44 -17.62
CA MET A 8 -5.69 9.05 -17.18
C MET A 8 -4.48 8.85 -16.30
N LYS A 9 -3.56 9.81 -16.25
CA LYS A 9 -2.36 9.72 -15.41
C LYS A 9 -2.76 9.82 -13.96
N SER A 10 -2.30 8.84 -13.17
CA SER A 10 -2.55 8.81 -11.74
C SER A 10 -1.97 10.03 -11.05
N LYS A 11 -2.77 10.69 -10.24
CA LYS A 11 -2.32 11.82 -9.42
C LYS A 11 -2.15 11.37 -7.99
N GLU A 12 -1.16 11.94 -7.32
CA GLU A 12 -0.97 11.69 -5.90
C GLU A 12 -2.18 12.24 -5.14
N GLN A 13 -2.76 11.42 -4.29
CA GLN A 13 -3.87 11.82 -3.44
C GLN A 13 -3.37 12.75 -2.34
N LYS A 14 -4.13 13.82 -2.09
CA LYS A 14 -3.82 14.74 -1.00
C LYS A 14 -4.44 14.21 0.28
N LEU A 15 -3.60 13.92 1.26
CA LEU A 15 -4.05 13.44 2.55
C LEU A 15 -3.69 14.45 3.63
N PHE A 16 -4.56 14.56 4.63
CA PHE A 16 -4.21 15.34 5.82
C PHE A 16 -3.01 14.70 6.52
N PRO A 17 -2.19 15.49 7.23
CA PRO A 17 -0.99 14.96 7.87
C PRO A 17 -1.25 13.75 8.78
N GLN A 18 -2.37 13.75 9.53
CA GLN A 18 -2.69 12.63 10.41
C GLN A 18 -3.00 11.35 9.62
N HIS A 19 -3.56 11.47 8.41
CA HIS A 19 -3.86 10.31 7.57
C HIS A 19 -2.60 9.82 6.84
N ARG A 20 -1.74 10.75 6.44
CA ARG A 20 -0.47 10.40 5.83
C ARG A 20 0.39 9.55 6.75
N LYS A 21 0.37 9.84 8.05
CA LYS A 21 1.13 9.08 9.02
C LYS A 21 0.75 7.60 9.05
N ILE A 22 -0.52 7.28 8.76
CA ILE A 22 -0.96 5.90 8.70
C ILE A 22 -0.26 5.15 7.56
N LEU A 23 -0.18 5.77 6.38
CA LEU A 23 0.51 5.16 5.24
C LEU A 23 2.02 5.12 5.46
N GLU A 24 2.59 6.15 6.09
CA GLU A 24 4.00 6.18 6.43
C GLU A 24 4.36 5.04 7.38
N GLN A 25 3.47 4.73 8.33
CA GLN A 25 3.66 3.60 9.22
C GLN A 25 3.63 2.28 8.46
N LEU A 26 2.73 2.14 7.50
CA LEU A 26 2.70 0.96 6.64
C LEU A 26 4.03 0.81 5.88
N GLY A 27 4.50 1.91 5.29
CA GLY A 27 5.79 1.90 4.58
C GLY A 27 6.94 1.49 5.47
N GLU A 28 6.99 2.02 6.70
CA GLU A 28 8.03 1.66 7.66
C GLU A 28 7.93 0.17 8.04
N ASN A 29 6.70 -0.33 8.24
CA ASN A 29 6.49 -1.74 8.54
C ASN A 29 7.02 -2.64 7.42
N ILE A 30 6.77 -2.25 6.18
CA ILE A 30 7.27 -2.99 5.01
C ILE A 30 8.78 -2.98 4.97
N LYS A 31 9.39 -1.81 5.18
CA LYS A 31 10.85 -1.67 5.20
C LYS A 31 11.49 -2.55 6.26
N LEU A 32 10.94 -2.54 7.47
CA LEU A 32 11.45 -3.36 8.56
C LEU A 32 11.26 -4.85 8.27
N ALA A 33 10.13 -5.24 7.69
CA ALA A 33 9.88 -6.62 7.30
C ALA A 33 10.92 -7.11 6.28
N ARG A 34 11.24 -6.25 5.29
CA ARG A 34 12.30 -6.55 4.32
C ARG A 34 13.64 -6.74 5.02
N LYS A 35 14.00 -5.80 5.90
CA LYS A 35 15.29 -5.85 6.59
C LYS A 35 15.42 -7.07 7.50
N ARG A 36 14.35 -7.44 8.19
CA ARG A 36 14.36 -8.65 9.05
C ARG A 36 14.63 -9.91 8.24
N ARG A 37 14.22 -9.93 6.98
CA ARG A 37 14.46 -11.06 6.07
C ARG A 37 15.80 -10.95 5.35
N LYS A 38 16.58 -9.89 5.64
CA LYS A 38 17.88 -9.63 5.02
C LYS A 38 17.81 -9.56 3.50
N LEU A 39 16.68 -9.04 2.98
CA LEU A 39 16.49 -8.85 1.56
C LEU A 39 16.92 -7.45 1.17
N THR A 40 17.60 -7.35 0.02
CA THR A 40 17.96 -6.05 -0.53
C THR A 40 16.77 -5.42 -1.26
N THR A 41 16.83 -4.10 -1.46
CA THR A 41 15.81 -3.41 -2.26
C THR A 41 15.76 -3.96 -3.68
N THR A 42 16.91 -4.28 -4.26
CA THR A 42 16.98 -4.86 -5.61
C THR A 42 16.25 -6.20 -5.65
N GLN A 43 16.49 -7.07 -4.68
CA GLN A 43 15.84 -8.38 -4.64
C GLN A 43 14.33 -8.28 -4.54
N VAL A 44 13.84 -7.41 -3.64
CA VAL A 44 12.39 -7.25 -3.46
C VAL A 44 11.76 -6.62 -4.71
N ALA A 45 12.38 -5.57 -5.26
CA ALA A 45 11.85 -4.91 -6.44
C ALA A 45 11.75 -5.88 -7.63
N GLU A 46 12.78 -6.67 -7.87
CA GLU A 46 12.77 -7.66 -8.95
C GLU A 46 11.66 -8.69 -8.75
N ARG A 47 11.53 -9.25 -7.55
CA ARG A 47 10.53 -10.27 -7.26
C ARG A 47 9.10 -9.73 -7.30
N ALA A 48 8.93 -8.44 -7.00
CA ALA A 48 7.63 -7.78 -7.05
C ALA A 48 7.33 -7.19 -8.43
N ASP A 49 8.25 -7.30 -9.37
CA ASP A 49 8.12 -6.76 -10.73
C ASP A 49 7.87 -5.25 -10.73
N ILE A 50 8.64 -4.54 -9.92
CA ILE A 50 8.63 -3.07 -9.86
C ILE A 50 10.06 -2.57 -9.89
N ASN A 51 10.24 -1.28 -10.19
CA ASN A 51 11.56 -0.69 -10.10
C ASN A 51 11.88 -0.27 -8.66
N ARG A 52 13.18 0.00 -8.40
CA ARG A 52 13.62 0.35 -7.04
C ARG A 52 13.04 1.68 -6.56
N THR A 53 12.79 2.61 -7.46
CA THR A 53 12.18 3.88 -7.12
C THR A 53 10.76 3.67 -6.58
N THR A 54 9.99 2.80 -7.22
CA THR A 54 8.65 2.46 -6.74
C THR A 54 8.72 1.81 -5.36
N LEU A 55 9.65 0.91 -5.13
CA LEU A 55 9.83 0.31 -3.81
C LEU A 55 10.20 1.35 -2.76
N TYR A 56 11.08 2.29 -3.12
CA TYR A 56 11.43 3.39 -2.23
C TYR A 56 10.19 4.19 -1.82
N HIS A 57 9.32 4.50 -2.77
CA HIS A 57 8.07 5.22 -2.49
C HIS A 57 7.12 4.40 -1.62
N ILE A 58 7.07 3.08 -1.80
CA ILE A 58 6.27 2.19 -0.95
C ILE A 58 6.79 2.23 0.49
N GLU A 59 8.10 2.18 0.67
CA GLU A 59 8.71 2.21 2.00
C GLU A 59 8.59 3.58 2.67
N LEU A 60 8.31 4.62 1.90
CA LEU A 60 7.94 5.93 2.43
C LEU A 60 6.43 6.06 2.69
N GLY A 61 5.63 5.09 2.26
CA GLY A 61 4.18 5.12 2.43
C GLY A 61 3.48 6.09 1.51
N LYS A 62 4.00 6.31 0.31
CA LYS A 62 3.41 7.28 -0.61
C LYS A 62 2.09 6.79 -1.19
N PRO A 63 1.05 7.65 -1.18
CA PRO A 63 -0.26 7.27 -1.74
C PRO A 63 -0.30 7.26 -3.27
N SER A 64 0.75 7.77 -3.93
CA SER A 64 0.81 7.80 -5.39
C SER A 64 1.09 6.43 -5.99
N VAL A 65 1.54 5.47 -5.20
CA VAL A 65 1.82 4.11 -5.68
C VAL A 65 0.53 3.29 -5.64
N SER A 66 0.32 2.46 -6.66
CA SER A 66 -0.89 1.65 -6.75
C SER A 66 -0.96 0.63 -5.60
N ILE A 67 -2.19 0.29 -5.22
CA ILE A 67 -2.41 -0.75 -4.22
C ILE A 67 -1.86 -2.09 -4.72
N GLY A 68 -1.91 -2.34 -6.04
CA GLY A 68 -1.35 -3.56 -6.61
C GLY A 68 0.14 -3.69 -6.39
N ALA A 69 0.87 -2.58 -6.50
CA ALA A 69 2.32 -2.58 -6.23
C ALA A 69 2.61 -2.84 -4.75
N TYR A 70 1.85 -2.22 -3.85
CA TYR A 70 1.95 -2.53 -2.42
C TYR A 70 1.68 -4.01 -2.16
N PHE A 71 0.62 -4.54 -2.76
CA PHE A 71 0.26 -5.95 -2.62
C PHE A 71 1.40 -6.87 -3.06
N ASN A 72 2.01 -6.57 -4.21
CA ASN A 72 3.08 -7.42 -4.74
C ASN A 72 4.32 -7.41 -3.85
N VAL A 73 4.65 -6.26 -3.24
CA VAL A 73 5.75 -6.19 -2.28
C VAL A 73 5.43 -7.04 -1.04
N LEU A 74 4.21 -6.91 -0.52
CA LEU A 74 3.79 -7.71 0.64
C LEU A 74 3.78 -9.20 0.30
N ARG A 75 3.41 -9.56 -0.93
CA ARG A 75 3.46 -10.95 -1.38
C ARG A 75 4.89 -11.50 -1.34
N VAL A 76 5.85 -10.71 -1.82
CA VAL A 76 7.27 -11.11 -1.77
C VAL A 76 7.71 -11.35 -0.33
N LEU A 77 7.20 -10.55 0.61
CA LEU A 77 7.49 -10.67 2.03
C LEU A 77 6.63 -11.73 2.74
N ASN A 78 5.70 -12.36 2.02
CA ASN A 78 4.73 -13.31 2.55
C ASN A 78 3.80 -12.69 3.61
N LEU A 79 3.42 -11.43 3.40
CA LEU A 79 2.54 -10.67 4.28
C LEU A 79 1.28 -10.19 3.56
N HIS A 80 1.05 -10.68 2.34
CA HIS A 80 -0.06 -10.21 1.50
C HIS A 80 -1.44 -10.57 2.07
N GLU A 81 -1.53 -11.63 2.87
CA GLU A 81 -2.80 -12.02 3.48
C GLU A 81 -3.28 -11.02 4.54
N ASP A 82 -2.41 -10.11 4.98
CA ASP A 82 -2.85 -9.02 5.85
C ASP A 82 -3.93 -8.16 5.20
N PHE A 83 -3.98 -8.14 3.87
CA PHE A 83 -5.07 -7.45 3.15
C PHE A 83 -6.44 -8.04 3.47
N LEU A 84 -6.52 -9.31 3.83
CA LEU A 84 -7.78 -9.93 4.21
C LEU A 84 -8.37 -9.34 5.49
N LYS A 85 -7.54 -8.69 6.29
CA LYS A 85 -7.97 -8.06 7.55
C LYS A 85 -8.52 -6.66 7.36
N LEU A 86 -8.19 -6.02 6.23
CA LEU A 86 -8.64 -4.64 5.97
C LEU A 86 -10.16 -4.60 5.87
N ALA A 87 -10.78 -3.75 6.69
CA ALA A 87 -12.22 -3.55 6.76
C ALA A 87 -13.01 -4.81 7.12
N ALA A 88 -12.34 -5.89 7.53
CA ALA A 88 -13.00 -7.16 7.83
C ALA A 88 -13.78 -7.10 9.14
N ASP A 89 -13.27 -6.36 10.12
CA ASP A 89 -13.92 -6.24 11.44
C ASP A 89 -14.63 -4.89 11.53
N ASP A 90 -15.82 -4.83 10.96
CA ASP A 90 -16.63 -3.62 10.89
C ASP A 90 -17.80 -3.71 11.85
N ILE A 91 -17.50 -3.58 13.14
CA ILE A 91 -18.51 -3.70 14.21
C ILE A 91 -19.59 -2.64 14.06
N PHE A 92 -19.19 -1.39 13.80
CA PHE A 92 -20.15 -0.29 13.66
C PHE A 92 -21.08 -0.50 12.46
N GLY A 93 -20.51 -0.92 11.31
CA GLY A 93 -21.31 -1.20 10.11
C GLY A 93 -22.30 -2.33 10.32
N ARG A 94 -21.87 -3.39 11.03
CA ARG A 94 -22.80 -4.49 11.36
C ARG A 94 -23.93 -4.02 12.26
N LYS A 95 -23.66 -3.14 13.23
CA LYS A 95 -24.69 -2.57 14.08
C LYS A 95 -25.70 -1.73 13.28
N LEU A 96 -25.18 -0.95 12.32
CA LEU A 96 -26.07 -0.17 11.44
C LEU A 96 -26.95 -1.09 10.61
N GLN A 97 -26.41 -2.16 10.08
CA GLN A 97 -27.18 -3.15 9.32
C GLN A 97 -28.27 -3.79 10.18
N ASP A 98 -27.96 -4.17 11.42
CA ASP A 98 -28.91 -4.75 12.35
C ASP A 98 -30.02 -3.78 12.68
N MET A 99 -29.73 -2.50 12.79
CA MET A 99 -30.72 -1.45 13.10
C MET A 99 -31.66 -1.19 11.92
N ASP A 100 -31.23 -1.47 10.70
CA ASP A 100 -32.00 -1.23 9.49
C ASP A 100 -33.06 -2.31 9.27
N LEU A 101 -33.04 -3.33 10.09
CA LEU A 101 -34.03 -4.41 10.04
C LEU A 101 -35.25 -4.06 10.88
#